data_6f536639ff4667f037a5f9197e650acd
#
_entry.id   6f536639ff4667f037a5f9197e650acd
#
_cell.length_a   1.000
_cell.length_b   1.000
_cell.length_c   1.000
_cell.angle_alpha   90.00
_cell.angle_beta   90.00
_cell.angle_gamma   90.00
#
_symmetry.space_group_name_H-M   'P 1'
#
loop_
_entity.id
_entity.type
_entity.pdbx_description
1 polymer ?
#
loop_
_entity_poly.entity_id
_entity_poly.type
_entity_poly.pdbx_seq_one_letter_code
_entity_poly.pdbx_strand_id
1 'polypeptide(L)'
;MGTTIYTNTLSDNTVFNKSLFASVLSTKLPKNLKIKGNLNISYSGITKIPEECIFTSLHMCYTRITNLPDNLKLDTLFAHNSKLKKLPNGLTVNNLNICSTRIKKIPSDCQFKNLNISYTKIKSIPDNLVLKNLYLNNSLVKKLPKNLTVEGVLKIDDTQITYIPNDCVFKTLEGYNSQITKLRNNLTIDNLILNRSKLIKLPKNLKIKGSLQIGNTAVTNIPNDCEYSALSIHFTKIKSLKDNLILDYLNLEGTPFRQLPNNLMVFSYINFINTYITSLPENVFTPTIYAGTIINDDRYECITKGVYKLKKEYVHITHSSGRKFLYVDGILSEVIKKRGNVYHVRNRVNEPISYAITDGENNWAHGRTLKEAKEDLLFKISSRSLSEYANLTLDDKLTYEEAIACYRIITGACRAGTLRFLEEHNLIKKHKKEYTIKEIIELTKNDYNGDVFMNFFKNKE
;
A
#
# COMPACT_ATOMS: atom_id res chain seq x y z
N MET A 1 -11.85 7.14 -26.02
CA MET A 1 -13.21 7.36 -25.47
C MET A 1 -14.16 6.32 -26.06
N GLY A 2 -14.98 5.65 -25.24
CA GLY A 2 -16.00 4.69 -25.70
C GLY A 2 -17.30 5.40 -26.11
N THR A 3 -18.13 4.73 -26.89
CA THR A 3 -19.44 5.27 -27.33
C THR A 3 -20.52 4.86 -26.32
N THR A 4 -21.24 5.82 -25.76
CA THR A 4 -22.43 5.54 -24.92
C THR A 4 -23.66 5.45 -25.82
N ILE A 5 -24.44 4.37 -25.70
CA ILE A 5 -25.59 4.13 -26.55
C ILE A 5 -26.78 3.67 -25.71
N TYR A 6 -27.98 4.05 -26.20
CA TYR A 6 -29.24 3.48 -25.75
C TYR A 6 -29.50 2.18 -26.52
N THR A 7 -29.23 1.02 -25.90
CA THR A 7 -29.23 -0.30 -26.54
C THR A 7 -30.57 -0.70 -27.12
N ASN A 8 -31.67 -0.09 -26.67
CA ASN A 8 -33.02 -0.37 -27.21
C ASN A 8 -33.22 0.11 -28.64
N THR A 9 -32.32 0.92 -29.18
CA THR A 9 -32.33 1.48 -30.53
C THR A 9 -31.42 0.78 -31.51
N LEU A 10 -30.64 -0.23 -31.04
CA LEU A 10 -29.69 -0.95 -31.87
C LEU A 10 -30.35 -2.14 -32.56
N SER A 11 -30.04 -2.33 -33.85
CA SER A 11 -30.45 -3.49 -34.63
C SER A 11 -29.56 -4.71 -34.33
N ASP A 12 -30.07 -5.91 -34.59
CA ASP A 12 -29.29 -7.14 -34.56
C ASP A 12 -28.10 -7.06 -35.56
N ASN A 13 -27.04 -7.81 -35.31
CA ASN A 13 -25.80 -7.86 -36.08
C ASN A 13 -24.98 -6.54 -36.07
N THR A 14 -25.21 -5.65 -35.11
CA THR A 14 -24.46 -4.38 -35.00
C THR A 14 -23.01 -4.64 -34.64
N VAL A 15 -22.09 -3.90 -35.27
CA VAL A 15 -20.64 -4.00 -35.02
C VAL A 15 -20.10 -2.67 -34.53
N PHE A 16 -19.36 -2.71 -33.41
CA PHE A 16 -18.63 -1.56 -32.88
C PHE A 16 -17.13 -1.80 -32.93
N ASN A 17 -16.41 -0.79 -33.44
CA ASN A 17 -14.93 -0.80 -33.46
C ASN A 17 -14.29 -0.26 -32.18
N LYS A 18 -15.09 0.18 -31.20
CA LYS A 18 -14.66 0.73 -29.89
C LYS A 18 -15.52 0.13 -28.79
N SER A 19 -15.13 0.38 -27.53
CA SER A 19 -15.91 -0.05 -26.35
C SER A 19 -17.32 0.56 -26.36
N LEU A 20 -18.30 -0.25 -25.91
CA LEU A 20 -19.71 0.12 -25.81
C LEU A 20 -20.10 0.29 -24.35
N PHE A 21 -20.77 1.40 -24.03
CA PHE A 21 -21.37 1.66 -22.73
C PHE A 21 -22.90 1.69 -22.90
N ALA A 22 -23.62 0.79 -22.24
CA ALA A 22 -25.07 0.82 -22.19
C ALA A 22 -25.54 1.85 -21.13
N SER A 23 -26.60 2.59 -21.45
CA SER A 23 -27.20 3.50 -20.48
C SER A 23 -27.96 2.75 -19.38
N VAL A 24 -28.24 3.43 -18.27
CA VAL A 24 -29.07 2.92 -17.18
C VAL A 24 -30.46 2.48 -17.67
N LEU A 25 -31.01 3.13 -18.70
CA LEU A 25 -32.32 2.84 -19.30
C LEU A 25 -32.30 1.66 -20.27
N SER A 26 -31.13 1.14 -20.63
CA SER A 26 -31.02 0.00 -21.54
C SER A 26 -31.54 -1.28 -20.92
N THR A 27 -32.45 -2.00 -21.57
CA THR A 27 -33.06 -3.23 -21.07
C THR A 27 -32.71 -4.48 -21.87
N LYS A 28 -32.24 -4.33 -23.11
CA LYS A 28 -31.89 -5.43 -24.03
C LYS A 28 -30.58 -5.15 -24.78
N LEU A 29 -29.85 -6.20 -25.11
CA LEU A 29 -28.77 -6.19 -26.09
C LEU A 29 -29.28 -6.80 -27.41
N PRO A 30 -28.81 -6.29 -28.58
CA PRO A 30 -29.11 -6.89 -29.87
C PRO A 30 -28.45 -8.26 -30.01
N LYS A 31 -29.01 -9.15 -30.84
CA LYS A 31 -28.36 -10.41 -31.18
C LYS A 31 -27.12 -10.19 -32.03
N ASN A 32 -26.17 -11.11 -31.98
CA ASN A 32 -24.94 -11.09 -32.77
C ASN A 32 -24.12 -9.78 -32.60
N LEU A 33 -24.21 -9.13 -31.47
CA LEU A 33 -23.48 -7.91 -31.18
C LEU A 33 -21.98 -8.18 -31.17
N LYS A 34 -21.21 -7.48 -32.02
CA LYS A 34 -19.75 -7.59 -32.10
C LYS A 34 -19.07 -6.31 -31.65
N ILE A 35 -18.23 -6.38 -30.62
CA ILE A 35 -17.52 -5.23 -30.08
C ILE A 35 -16.03 -5.57 -30.05
N LYS A 36 -15.19 -4.80 -30.74
CA LYS A 36 -13.72 -4.98 -30.70
C LYS A 36 -13.08 -4.52 -29.39
N GLY A 37 -13.86 -4.04 -28.45
CA GLY A 37 -13.43 -3.54 -27.13
C GLY A 37 -14.27 -4.11 -25.99
N ASN A 38 -14.46 -3.29 -24.96
CA ASN A 38 -15.18 -3.66 -23.75
C ASN A 38 -16.68 -3.38 -23.88
N LEU A 39 -17.51 -4.31 -23.41
CA LEU A 39 -18.94 -4.09 -23.19
C LEU A 39 -19.16 -3.74 -21.72
N ASN A 40 -19.57 -2.50 -21.44
CA ASN A 40 -19.95 -2.08 -20.09
C ASN A 40 -21.47 -1.88 -20.02
N ILE A 41 -22.14 -2.77 -19.30
CA ILE A 41 -23.57 -2.75 -19.04
C ILE A 41 -23.87 -2.60 -17.54
N SER A 42 -22.90 -2.16 -16.77
CA SER A 42 -23.07 -1.96 -15.31
C SER A 42 -24.20 -0.96 -15.04
N TYR A 43 -24.97 -1.21 -13.98
CA TYR A 43 -26.14 -0.40 -13.58
C TYR A 43 -27.27 -0.32 -14.62
N SER A 44 -27.24 -1.14 -15.67
CA SER A 44 -28.31 -1.16 -16.69
C SER A 44 -29.46 -2.08 -16.31
N GLY A 45 -30.60 -1.94 -16.99
CA GLY A 45 -31.74 -2.83 -16.91
C GLY A 45 -31.59 -4.15 -17.67
N ILE A 46 -30.43 -4.40 -18.29
CA ILE A 46 -30.16 -5.59 -19.09
C ILE A 46 -30.18 -6.83 -18.21
N THR A 47 -30.96 -7.84 -18.64
CA THR A 47 -31.19 -9.09 -17.89
C THR A 47 -30.57 -10.32 -18.53
N LYS A 48 -30.16 -10.25 -19.82
CA LYS A 48 -29.58 -11.36 -20.57
C LYS A 48 -28.52 -10.86 -21.55
N ILE A 49 -27.47 -11.65 -21.73
CA ILE A 49 -26.49 -11.52 -22.82
C ILE A 49 -26.84 -12.57 -23.88
N PRO A 50 -27.11 -12.18 -25.13
CA PRO A 50 -27.32 -13.13 -26.23
C PRO A 50 -26.06 -14.00 -26.45
N GLU A 51 -26.25 -15.25 -26.92
CA GLU A 51 -25.17 -16.24 -27.03
C GLU A 51 -24.09 -15.89 -28.05
N GLU A 52 -24.45 -15.22 -29.13
CA GLU A 52 -23.57 -14.93 -30.26
C GLU A 52 -22.86 -13.55 -30.12
N CYS A 53 -22.93 -12.92 -28.97
CA CYS A 53 -22.24 -11.66 -28.72
C CYS A 53 -20.73 -11.87 -28.55
N ILE A 54 -19.91 -11.02 -29.18
CA ILE A 54 -18.45 -11.03 -29.14
C ILE A 54 -17.96 -9.72 -28.56
N PHE A 55 -17.14 -9.78 -27.49
CA PHE A 55 -16.49 -8.63 -26.86
C PHE A 55 -15.23 -9.07 -26.11
N THR A 56 -14.27 -8.16 -25.92
CA THR A 56 -13.01 -8.47 -25.25
C THR A 56 -13.17 -8.56 -23.73
N SER A 57 -13.97 -7.65 -23.15
CA SER A 57 -14.24 -7.62 -21.70
C SER A 57 -15.69 -7.30 -21.44
N LEU A 58 -16.22 -7.82 -20.32
CA LEU A 58 -17.59 -7.60 -19.87
C LEU A 58 -17.59 -6.98 -18.48
N HIS A 59 -18.16 -5.78 -18.37
CA HIS A 59 -18.48 -5.14 -17.11
C HIS A 59 -20.00 -5.15 -16.92
N MET A 60 -20.48 -5.91 -15.92
CA MET A 60 -21.92 -6.10 -15.65
C MET A 60 -22.23 -5.94 -14.15
N CYS A 61 -21.53 -5.05 -13.49
CA CYS A 61 -21.71 -4.81 -12.07
C CYS A 61 -23.11 -4.23 -11.79
N TYR A 62 -23.73 -4.63 -10.67
CA TYR A 62 -25.06 -4.17 -10.27
C TYR A 62 -26.19 -4.45 -11.29
N THR A 63 -26.04 -5.50 -12.13
CA THR A 63 -27.07 -5.93 -13.06
C THR A 63 -27.98 -7.02 -12.51
N ARG A 64 -29.09 -7.26 -13.20
CA ARG A 64 -30.02 -8.37 -12.88
C ARG A 64 -29.72 -9.66 -13.63
N ILE A 65 -28.61 -9.74 -14.37
CA ILE A 65 -28.19 -10.91 -15.12
C ILE A 65 -27.97 -12.07 -14.15
N THR A 66 -28.58 -13.22 -14.44
CA THR A 66 -28.47 -14.41 -13.59
C THR A 66 -27.58 -15.51 -14.17
N ASN A 67 -27.40 -15.51 -15.50
CA ASN A 67 -26.60 -16.50 -16.23
C ASN A 67 -25.85 -15.83 -17.38
N LEU A 68 -24.75 -16.43 -17.78
CA LEU A 68 -23.94 -16.05 -18.95
C LEU A 68 -23.92 -17.20 -19.95
N PRO A 69 -23.70 -16.95 -21.26
CA PRO A 69 -23.46 -17.97 -22.26
C PRO A 69 -22.25 -18.85 -21.92
N ASP A 70 -22.26 -20.13 -22.31
CA ASP A 70 -21.12 -21.04 -22.12
C ASP A 70 -19.96 -20.71 -23.07
N ASN A 71 -18.75 -21.20 -22.76
CA ASN A 71 -17.53 -21.04 -23.56
C ASN A 71 -17.10 -19.60 -23.81
N LEU A 72 -17.45 -18.66 -22.92
CA LEU A 72 -17.01 -17.28 -23.03
C LEU A 72 -15.48 -17.17 -22.86
N LYS A 73 -14.85 -16.42 -23.77
CA LYS A 73 -13.44 -16.07 -23.73
C LYS A 73 -13.27 -14.56 -23.58
N LEU A 74 -12.78 -14.12 -22.44
CA LEU A 74 -12.71 -12.70 -22.08
C LEU A 74 -11.32 -12.35 -21.52
N ASP A 75 -10.91 -11.11 -21.67
CA ASP A 75 -9.81 -10.59 -20.88
C ASP A 75 -10.28 -10.30 -19.44
N THR A 76 -11.44 -9.65 -19.31
CA THR A 76 -11.95 -9.24 -18.00
C THR A 76 -13.45 -9.51 -17.89
N LEU A 77 -13.87 -10.09 -16.78
CA LEU A 77 -15.28 -10.20 -16.35
C LEU A 77 -15.46 -9.55 -14.98
N PHE A 78 -16.06 -8.35 -14.96
CA PHE A 78 -16.48 -7.67 -13.74
C PHE A 78 -17.98 -7.81 -13.55
N ALA A 79 -18.38 -8.64 -12.57
CA ALA A 79 -19.76 -8.97 -12.27
C ALA A 79 -20.13 -8.75 -10.79
N HIS A 80 -19.34 -7.96 -10.05
CA HIS A 80 -19.58 -7.75 -8.62
C HIS A 80 -20.96 -7.11 -8.37
N ASN A 81 -21.58 -7.49 -7.27
CA ASN A 81 -22.93 -7.06 -6.89
C ASN A 81 -24.02 -7.36 -7.94
N SER A 82 -23.79 -8.25 -8.90
CA SER A 82 -24.81 -8.70 -9.85
C SER A 82 -25.66 -9.84 -9.28
N LYS A 83 -26.74 -10.18 -9.98
CA LYS A 83 -27.60 -11.33 -9.63
C LYS A 83 -27.09 -12.68 -10.16
N LEU A 84 -25.85 -12.73 -10.67
CA LEU A 84 -25.24 -13.92 -11.24
C LEU A 84 -25.28 -15.09 -10.25
N LYS A 85 -25.80 -16.25 -10.68
CA LYS A 85 -26.01 -17.45 -9.84
C LYS A 85 -24.98 -18.54 -10.08
N LYS A 86 -24.43 -18.60 -11.30
CA LYS A 86 -23.43 -19.60 -11.72
C LYS A 86 -22.48 -18.99 -12.74
N LEU A 87 -21.25 -19.48 -12.80
CA LEU A 87 -20.35 -19.26 -13.93
C LEU A 87 -20.73 -20.18 -15.08
N PRO A 88 -20.51 -19.76 -16.34
CA PRO A 88 -20.69 -20.63 -17.50
C PRO A 88 -19.62 -21.71 -17.54
N ASN A 89 -19.91 -22.84 -18.17
CA ASN A 89 -18.93 -23.89 -18.44
C ASN A 89 -17.90 -23.38 -19.45
N GLY A 90 -16.66 -23.85 -19.38
CA GLY A 90 -15.58 -23.51 -20.29
C GLY A 90 -15.19 -22.00 -20.28
N LEU A 91 -15.54 -21.25 -19.22
CA LEU A 91 -15.16 -19.85 -19.08
C LEU A 91 -13.64 -19.68 -19.05
N THR A 92 -13.10 -18.94 -20.00
CA THR A 92 -11.68 -18.52 -19.98
C THR A 92 -11.61 -17.00 -19.82
N VAL A 93 -10.98 -16.53 -18.74
CA VAL A 93 -10.89 -15.09 -18.44
C VAL A 93 -9.62 -14.76 -17.65
N ASN A 94 -8.88 -13.73 -18.05
CA ASN A 94 -7.68 -13.34 -17.31
C ASN A 94 -8.04 -12.74 -15.94
N ASN A 95 -9.06 -11.83 -15.88
CA ASN A 95 -9.44 -11.13 -14.66
C ASN A 95 -10.90 -11.39 -14.32
N LEU A 96 -11.16 -12.27 -13.34
CA LEU A 96 -12.50 -12.59 -12.87
C LEU A 96 -12.80 -11.94 -11.53
N ASN A 97 -13.77 -11.02 -11.51
CA ASN A 97 -14.29 -10.43 -10.28
C ASN A 97 -15.80 -10.68 -10.17
N ILE A 98 -16.16 -11.61 -9.30
CA ILE A 98 -17.54 -12.01 -8.97
C ILE A 98 -17.88 -11.75 -7.50
N CYS A 99 -17.19 -10.80 -6.88
CA CYS A 99 -17.44 -10.51 -5.46
C CYS A 99 -18.90 -10.08 -5.23
N SER A 100 -19.44 -10.40 -4.08
CA SER A 100 -20.82 -10.10 -3.68
C SER A 100 -21.88 -10.61 -4.68
N THR A 101 -21.62 -11.74 -5.34
CA THR A 101 -22.61 -12.43 -6.20
C THR A 101 -23.26 -13.62 -5.48
N ARG A 102 -24.24 -14.24 -6.14
CA ARG A 102 -24.93 -15.44 -5.61
C ARG A 102 -24.30 -16.75 -6.02
N ILE A 103 -23.12 -16.71 -6.63
CA ILE A 103 -22.37 -17.89 -7.08
C ILE A 103 -21.99 -18.75 -5.88
N LYS A 104 -22.15 -20.05 -6.00
CA LYS A 104 -21.86 -21.03 -4.93
C LYS A 104 -20.72 -22.00 -5.29
N LYS A 105 -20.36 -22.11 -6.58
CA LYS A 105 -19.36 -23.07 -7.09
C LYS A 105 -18.63 -22.49 -8.28
N ILE A 106 -17.35 -22.81 -8.41
CA ILE A 106 -16.54 -22.55 -9.60
C ILE A 106 -16.43 -23.88 -10.36
N PRO A 107 -16.83 -23.94 -11.65
CA PRO A 107 -16.60 -25.12 -12.48
C PRO A 107 -15.10 -25.39 -12.63
N SER A 108 -14.72 -26.69 -12.73
CA SER A 108 -13.31 -27.10 -12.82
C SER A 108 -12.67 -26.84 -14.18
N ASP A 109 -13.47 -26.59 -15.20
CA ASP A 109 -13.07 -26.27 -16.58
C ASP A 109 -12.86 -24.77 -16.82
N CYS A 110 -13.10 -23.93 -15.80
CA CYS A 110 -12.83 -22.50 -15.87
C CYS A 110 -11.32 -22.20 -15.76
N GLN A 111 -10.87 -21.21 -16.55
CA GLN A 111 -9.47 -20.74 -16.52
C GLN A 111 -9.41 -19.23 -16.22
N PHE A 112 -8.55 -18.84 -15.29
CA PHE A 112 -8.35 -17.42 -14.90
C PHE A 112 -6.94 -17.19 -14.36
N LYS A 113 -6.44 -15.95 -14.45
CA LYS A 113 -5.16 -15.52 -13.86
C LYS A 113 -5.37 -14.76 -12.55
N ASN A 114 -6.39 -13.90 -12.48
CA ASN A 114 -6.78 -13.21 -11.26
C ASN A 114 -8.21 -13.62 -10.90
N LEU A 115 -8.42 -14.02 -9.63
CA LEU A 115 -9.71 -14.47 -9.13
C LEU A 115 -10.12 -13.70 -7.88
N ASN A 116 -11.25 -13.00 -7.94
CA ASN A 116 -11.89 -12.40 -6.79
C ASN A 116 -13.28 -12.97 -6.56
N ILE A 117 -13.41 -13.78 -5.48
CA ILE A 117 -14.67 -14.38 -5.01
C ILE A 117 -15.06 -13.86 -3.62
N SER A 118 -14.55 -12.72 -3.22
CA SER A 118 -14.86 -12.12 -1.93
C SER A 118 -16.37 -11.94 -1.74
N TYR A 119 -16.86 -12.09 -0.51
CA TYR A 119 -18.28 -11.93 -0.17
C TYR A 119 -19.22 -12.86 -0.96
N THR A 120 -18.76 -14.04 -1.38
CA THR A 120 -19.60 -15.05 -2.05
C THR A 120 -19.92 -16.22 -1.11
N LYS A 121 -20.88 -17.06 -1.55
CA LYS A 121 -21.22 -18.32 -0.86
C LYS A 121 -20.41 -19.52 -1.37
N ILE A 122 -19.30 -19.28 -2.07
CA ILE A 122 -18.40 -20.34 -2.55
C ILE A 122 -17.72 -20.98 -1.33
N LYS A 123 -17.77 -22.32 -1.26
CA LYS A 123 -17.20 -23.12 -0.16
C LYS A 123 -15.87 -23.78 -0.50
N SER A 124 -15.57 -23.94 -1.79
CA SER A 124 -14.33 -24.54 -2.29
C SER A 124 -13.98 -23.98 -3.65
N ILE A 125 -12.70 -23.99 -3.97
CA ILE A 125 -12.13 -23.66 -5.28
C ILE A 125 -11.40 -24.89 -5.82
N PRO A 126 -11.25 -25.05 -7.16
CA PRO A 126 -10.60 -26.22 -7.75
C PRO A 126 -9.14 -26.39 -7.31
N ASP A 127 -8.63 -27.61 -7.31
CA ASP A 127 -7.22 -27.93 -7.08
C ASP A 127 -6.33 -27.54 -8.28
N ASN A 128 -5.01 -27.50 -8.06
CA ASN A 128 -3.97 -27.23 -9.07
C ASN A 128 -4.09 -25.88 -9.78
N LEU A 129 -4.63 -24.87 -9.11
CA LEU A 129 -4.74 -23.52 -9.66
C LEU A 129 -3.41 -22.79 -9.63
N VAL A 130 -3.08 -22.14 -10.75
CA VAL A 130 -1.98 -21.17 -10.87
C VAL A 130 -2.56 -19.81 -11.15
N LEU A 131 -2.43 -18.90 -10.19
CA LEU A 131 -3.05 -17.58 -10.21
C LEU A 131 -2.00 -16.48 -9.99
N LYS A 132 -2.22 -15.32 -10.60
CA LYS A 132 -1.46 -14.12 -10.24
C LYS A 132 -1.89 -13.59 -8.88
N ASN A 133 -3.21 -13.44 -8.66
CA ASN A 133 -3.77 -13.01 -7.37
C ASN A 133 -5.06 -13.77 -7.06
N LEU A 134 -5.30 -14.04 -5.77
CA LEU A 134 -6.50 -14.70 -5.26
C LEU A 134 -7.08 -13.94 -4.06
N TYR A 135 -8.34 -13.50 -4.18
CA TYR A 135 -9.07 -12.77 -3.14
C TYR A 135 -10.28 -13.59 -2.70
N LEU A 136 -10.27 -14.03 -1.43
CA LEU A 136 -11.28 -14.90 -0.80
C LEU A 136 -12.02 -14.21 0.36
N ASN A 137 -11.82 -12.91 0.58
CA ASN A 137 -12.30 -12.21 1.77
C ASN A 137 -13.79 -12.45 2.03
N ASN A 138 -14.16 -12.74 3.28
CA ASN A 138 -15.55 -12.99 3.65
C ASN A 138 -16.25 -14.06 2.78
N SER A 139 -15.50 -15.01 2.20
CA SER A 139 -16.08 -16.17 1.52
C SER A 139 -16.33 -17.32 2.49
N LEU A 140 -17.09 -18.34 2.06
CA LEU A 140 -17.30 -19.55 2.86
C LEU A 140 -16.22 -20.62 2.67
N VAL A 141 -15.11 -20.28 2.02
CA VAL A 141 -13.97 -21.19 1.84
C VAL A 141 -13.34 -21.48 3.20
N LYS A 142 -13.25 -22.75 3.57
CA LYS A 142 -12.67 -23.22 4.85
C LYS A 142 -11.29 -23.83 4.69
N LYS A 143 -10.94 -24.25 3.46
CA LYS A 143 -9.65 -24.88 3.13
C LYS A 143 -9.17 -24.40 1.78
N LEU A 144 -7.88 -24.12 1.68
CA LEU A 144 -7.25 -23.86 0.39
C LEU A 144 -7.13 -25.18 -0.40
N PRO A 145 -7.17 -25.13 -1.75
CA PRO A 145 -7.03 -26.30 -2.59
C PRO A 145 -5.59 -26.84 -2.56
N LYS A 146 -5.42 -28.09 -3.00
CA LYS A 146 -4.08 -28.67 -3.18
C LYS A 146 -3.34 -28.00 -4.33
N ASN A 147 -2.01 -27.95 -4.22
CA ASN A 147 -1.11 -27.41 -5.25
C ASN A 147 -1.49 -26.00 -5.73
N LEU A 148 -2.01 -25.17 -4.84
CA LEU A 148 -2.33 -23.77 -5.15
C LEU A 148 -1.06 -22.96 -5.30
N THR A 149 -0.89 -22.32 -6.45
CA THR A 149 0.18 -21.32 -6.67
C THR A 149 -0.44 -19.95 -6.89
N VAL A 150 -0.04 -18.96 -6.06
CA VAL A 150 -0.42 -17.56 -6.19
C VAL A 150 0.87 -16.74 -6.33
N GLU A 151 1.20 -16.30 -7.55
CA GLU A 151 2.44 -15.57 -7.84
C GLU A 151 2.55 -14.21 -7.14
N GLY A 152 1.44 -13.64 -6.69
CA GLY A 152 1.32 -12.36 -6.01
C GLY A 152 0.62 -12.50 -4.66
N VAL A 153 -0.55 -11.90 -4.53
CA VAL A 153 -1.30 -11.76 -3.27
C VAL A 153 -2.34 -12.87 -3.10
N LEU A 154 -2.23 -13.62 -2.00
CA LEU A 154 -3.28 -14.47 -1.45
C LEU A 154 -3.96 -13.69 -0.30
N LYS A 155 -5.22 -13.30 -0.50
CA LYS A 155 -5.99 -12.54 0.49
C LYS A 155 -7.16 -13.37 1.04
N ILE A 156 -7.14 -13.57 2.35
CA ILE A 156 -8.07 -14.47 3.07
C ILE A 156 -8.71 -13.78 4.29
N ASP A 157 -8.89 -12.46 4.25
CA ASP A 157 -9.45 -11.70 5.36
C ASP A 157 -10.85 -12.23 5.73
N ASP A 158 -11.14 -12.26 7.02
CA ASP A 158 -12.44 -12.68 7.55
C ASP A 158 -12.92 -14.08 7.05
N THR A 159 -11.99 -14.98 6.75
CA THR A 159 -12.31 -16.36 6.34
C THR A 159 -12.22 -17.33 7.51
N GLN A 160 -12.84 -18.53 7.31
CA GLN A 160 -12.75 -19.67 8.25
C GLN A 160 -11.55 -20.58 7.99
N ILE A 161 -10.55 -20.13 7.19
CA ILE A 161 -9.34 -20.89 6.90
C ILE A 161 -8.47 -20.94 8.15
N THR A 162 -8.14 -22.16 8.63
CA THR A 162 -7.39 -22.35 9.87
C THR A 162 -5.91 -22.67 9.66
N TYR A 163 -5.53 -23.12 8.47
CA TYR A 163 -4.13 -23.43 8.12
C TYR A 163 -3.88 -23.26 6.62
N ILE A 164 -2.62 -23.08 6.27
CA ILE A 164 -2.13 -23.02 4.88
C ILE A 164 -1.46 -24.36 4.57
N PRO A 165 -1.92 -25.13 3.55
CA PRO A 165 -1.27 -26.36 3.13
C PRO A 165 0.21 -26.14 2.72
N ASN A 166 1.04 -27.18 2.90
CA ASN A 166 2.48 -27.08 2.63
C ASN A 166 2.80 -26.97 1.13
N ASP A 167 1.95 -27.48 0.28
CA ASP A 167 2.01 -27.44 -1.17
C ASP A 167 1.52 -26.11 -1.78
N CYS A 168 0.99 -25.21 -0.96
CA CYS A 168 0.62 -23.87 -1.42
C CYS A 168 1.84 -22.96 -1.54
N VAL A 169 1.93 -22.23 -2.66
CA VAL A 169 2.98 -21.23 -2.94
C VAL A 169 2.33 -19.87 -3.10
N PHE A 170 2.87 -18.83 -2.45
CA PHE A 170 2.41 -17.44 -2.57
C PHE A 170 3.53 -16.48 -2.18
N LYS A 171 3.49 -15.24 -2.69
CA LYS A 171 4.47 -14.20 -2.33
C LYS A 171 4.00 -13.32 -1.16
N THR A 172 2.72 -12.99 -1.13
CA THR A 172 2.14 -12.18 -0.04
C THR A 172 0.92 -12.91 0.50
N LEU A 173 0.84 -13.02 1.83
CA LEU A 173 -0.33 -13.50 2.55
C LEU A 173 -0.96 -12.37 3.37
N GLU A 174 -2.19 -12.02 3.03
CA GLU A 174 -3.05 -11.12 3.80
C GLU A 174 -4.20 -11.92 4.39
N GLY A 175 -4.35 -11.89 5.71
CA GLY A 175 -5.37 -12.65 6.43
C GLY A 175 -5.80 -11.92 7.70
N TYR A 176 -6.23 -10.65 7.54
CA TYR A 176 -6.81 -9.88 8.63
C TYR A 176 -8.03 -10.60 9.20
N ASN A 177 -8.11 -10.71 10.54
CA ASN A 177 -9.20 -11.39 11.25
C ASN A 177 -9.48 -12.82 10.75
N SER A 178 -8.46 -13.53 10.25
CA SER A 178 -8.57 -14.93 9.80
C SER A 178 -8.48 -15.91 10.96
N GLN A 179 -8.87 -17.17 10.73
CA GLN A 179 -8.77 -18.26 11.72
C GLN A 179 -7.42 -18.99 11.68
N ILE A 180 -6.41 -18.44 10.99
CA ILE A 180 -5.06 -19.03 10.92
C ILE A 180 -4.47 -19.15 12.31
N THR A 181 -4.10 -20.36 12.72
CA THR A 181 -3.49 -20.65 14.03
C THR A 181 -1.99 -20.93 13.94
N LYS A 182 -1.52 -21.40 12.80
CA LYS A 182 -0.11 -21.75 12.56
C LYS A 182 0.27 -21.63 11.09
N LEU A 183 1.56 -21.43 10.85
CA LEU A 183 2.21 -21.42 9.55
C LEU A 183 3.26 -22.54 9.49
N ARG A 184 3.65 -22.98 8.28
CA ARG A 184 4.74 -23.95 8.07
C ARG A 184 6.11 -23.34 8.39
N ASN A 185 7.06 -24.15 8.84
CA ASN A 185 8.47 -23.74 8.98
C ASN A 185 9.10 -23.47 7.61
N ASN A 186 10.22 -22.73 7.63
CA ASN A 186 10.99 -22.35 6.43
C ASN A 186 10.17 -21.57 5.40
N LEU A 187 9.17 -20.82 5.83
CA LEU A 187 8.35 -20.00 4.94
C LEU A 187 9.15 -18.79 4.48
N THR A 188 9.26 -18.61 3.15
CA THR A 188 9.88 -17.44 2.53
C THR A 188 8.84 -16.74 1.68
N ILE A 189 8.54 -15.47 1.99
CA ILE A 189 7.52 -14.65 1.34
C ILE A 189 7.93 -13.18 1.30
N ASP A 190 7.21 -12.39 0.51
CA ASP A 190 7.46 -10.95 0.45
C ASP A 190 6.80 -10.22 1.63
N ASN A 191 5.51 -10.48 1.92
CA ASN A 191 4.83 -9.88 3.08
C ASN A 191 3.91 -10.88 3.79
N LEU A 192 3.83 -10.76 5.12
CA LEU A 192 2.92 -11.52 5.97
C LEU A 192 2.08 -10.57 6.83
N ILE A 193 0.78 -10.48 6.54
CA ILE A 193 -0.17 -9.59 7.20
C ILE A 193 -1.29 -10.43 7.81
N LEU A 194 -1.19 -10.72 9.12
CA LEU A 194 -2.11 -11.57 9.87
C LEU A 194 -2.65 -10.87 11.12
N ASN A 195 -2.83 -9.56 11.07
CA ASN A 195 -3.40 -8.81 12.18
C ASN A 195 -4.79 -9.36 12.56
N ARG A 196 -5.07 -9.43 13.87
CA ARG A 196 -6.29 -10.00 14.47
C ARG A 196 -6.56 -11.47 14.12
N SER A 197 -5.60 -12.19 13.56
CA SER A 197 -5.76 -13.63 13.32
C SER A 197 -5.63 -14.44 14.62
N LYS A 198 -5.95 -15.73 14.54
CA LYS A 198 -5.78 -16.69 15.65
C LYS A 198 -4.35 -17.22 15.79
N LEU A 199 -3.36 -16.56 15.15
CA LEU A 199 -1.96 -16.99 15.18
C LEU A 199 -1.44 -17.01 16.61
N ILE A 200 -0.84 -18.14 17.02
CA ILE A 200 -0.32 -18.34 18.39
C ILE A 200 1.21 -18.20 18.42
N LYS A 201 1.89 -18.62 17.35
CA LYS A 201 3.33 -18.55 17.23
C LYS A 201 3.79 -18.43 15.79
N LEU A 202 4.95 -17.79 15.59
CA LEU A 202 5.63 -17.75 14.30
C LEU A 202 6.39 -19.07 14.05
N PRO A 203 6.54 -19.48 12.77
CA PRO A 203 7.32 -20.66 12.41
C PRO A 203 8.83 -20.39 12.53
N LYS A 204 9.63 -21.46 12.62
CA LYS A 204 11.09 -21.37 12.54
C LYS A 204 11.55 -21.01 11.13
N ASN A 205 12.68 -20.30 11.03
CA ASN A 205 13.30 -19.87 9.75
C ASN A 205 12.32 -19.10 8.84
N LEU A 206 11.50 -18.24 9.43
CA LEU A 206 10.58 -17.38 8.68
C LEU A 206 11.37 -16.23 8.03
N LYS A 207 11.33 -16.16 6.68
CA LYS A 207 11.99 -15.09 5.92
C LYS A 207 10.98 -14.22 5.20
N ILE A 208 10.91 -12.97 5.58
CA ILE A 208 10.00 -11.97 5.01
C ILE A 208 10.85 -10.84 4.45
N LYS A 209 10.78 -10.63 3.12
CA LYS A 209 11.54 -9.55 2.49
C LYS A 209 11.05 -8.16 2.87
N GLY A 210 9.75 -8.03 3.09
CA GLY A 210 9.08 -6.78 3.45
C GLY A 210 8.50 -6.81 4.86
N SER A 211 7.19 -6.65 5.00
CA SER A 211 6.52 -6.41 6.27
C SER A 211 5.99 -7.67 6.94
N LEU A 212 6.29 -7.81 8.24
CA LEU A 212 5.63 -8.71 9.18
C LEU A 212 4.63 -7.92 10.03
N GLN A 213 3.33 -8.19 9.86
CA GLN A 213 2.26 -7.57 10.63
C GLN A 213 1.41 -8.65 11.30
N ILE A 214 1.49 -8.72 12.62
CA ILE A 214 0.80 -9.73 13.46
C ILE A 214 0.13 -9.07 14.68
N GLY A 215 -0.24 -7.80 14.56
CA GLY A 215 -0.90 -7.07 15.63
C GLY A 215 -2.22 -7.72 16.08
N ASN A 216 -2.56 -7.57 17.36
CA ASN A 216 -3.76 -8.19 17.95
C ASN A 216 -3.82 -9.72 17.79
N THR A 217 -2.66 -10.41 17.87
CA THR A 217 -2.59 -11.87 17.87
C THR A 217 -2.13 -12.41 19.22
N ALA A 218 -2.22 -13.73 19.40
CA ALA A 218 -1.74 -14.40 20.62
C ALA A 218 -0.23 -14.69 20.62
N VAL A 219 0.53 -14.19 19.66
CA VAL A 219 1.98 -14.39 19.56
C VAL A 219 2.68 -13.70 20.75
N THR A 220 3.57 -14.42 21.40
CA THR A 220 4.30 -13.94 22.61
C THR A 220 5.77 -13.68 22.39
N ASN A 221 6.34 -14.18 21.26
CA ASN A 221 7.75 -13.95 20.93
C ASN A 221 7.98 -14.05 19.42
N ILE A 222 9.02 -13.38 18.94
CA ILE A 222 9.53 -13.54 17.57
C ILE A 222 10.81 -14.35 17.65
N PRO A 223 10.89 -15.51 16.95
CA PRO A 223 12.14 -16.29 16.92
C PRO A 223 13.31 -15.47 16.33
N ASN A 224 14.51 -15.67 16.89
CA ASN A 224 15.71 -14.91 16.48
C ASN A 224 16.15 -15.20 15.03
N ASP A 225 15.75 -16.33 14.48
CA ASP A 225 15.99 -16.76 13.09
C ASP A 225 15.00 -16.14 12.10
N CYS A 226 14.03 -15.35 12.56
CA CYS A 226 13.13 -14.62 11.67
C CYS A 226 13.83 -13.40 11.05
N GLU A 227 13.61 -13.22 9.74
CA GLU A 227 14.06 -12.08 8.95
C GLU A 227 12.85 -11.27 8.46
N TYR A 228 12.90 -9.94 8.58
CA TYR A 228 11.86 -9.01 8.11
C TYR A 228 12.45 -7.61 7.96
N SER A 229 11.87 -6.80 7.03
CA SER A 229 12.29 -5.42 6.80
C SER A 229 11.44 -4.40 7.54
N ALA A 230 10.21 -4.74 7.91
CA ALA A 230 9.32 -3.88 8.68
C ALA A 230 8.50 -4.73 9.65
N LEU A 231 8.16 -4.17 10.82
CA LEU A 231 7.50 -4.91 11.88
C LEU A 231 6.34 -4.14 12.50
N SER A 232 5.17 -4.79 12.56
CA SER A 232 4.03 -4.33 13.35
C SER A 232 3.51 -5.46 14.23
N ILE A 233 3.66 -5.29 15.55
CA ILE A 233 3.25 -6.25 16.58
C ILE A 233 2.32 -5.61 17.62
N HIS A 234 1.64 -4.54 17.23
CA HIS A 234 0.76 -3.78 18.11
C HIS A 234 -0.27 -4.65 18.82
N PHE A 235 -0.54 -4.35 20.09
CA PHE A 235 -1.47 -5.10 20.94
C PHE A 235 -1.18 -6.61 21.03
N THR A 236 0.10 -7.03 20.98
CA THR A 236 0.53 -8.41 21.28
C THR A 236 1.13 -8.50 22.68
N LYS A 237 1.41 -9.72 23.14
CA LYS A 237 2.10 -9.99 24.41
C LYS A 237 3.62 -10.11 24.27
N ILE A 238 4.20 -9.73 23.14
CA ILE A 238 5.64 -9.71 22.90
C ILE A 238 6.28 -8.66 23.80
N LYS A 239 7.38 -9.05 24.51
CA LYS A 239 8.04 -8.19 25.51
C LYS A 239 9.39 -7.65 25.06
N SER A 240 10.01 -8.26 24.07
CA SER A 240 11.34 -7.89 23.59
C SER A 240 11.56 -8.31 22.14
N LEU A 241 12.50 -7.67 21.48
CA LEU A 241 13.05 -8.03 20.19
C LEU A 241 14.55 -8.24 20.31
N LYS A 242 15.17 -8.92 19.34
CA LYS A 242 16.63 -9.03 19.24
C LYS A 242 17.25 -7.67 18.99
N ASP A 243 18.49 -7.48 19.43
CA ASP A 243 19.29 -6.30 19.14
C ASP A 243 19.74 -6.25 17.66
N ASN A 244 20.32 -5.11 17.26
CA ASN A 244 20.94 -4.88 15.96
C ASN A 244 19.95 -4.95 14.79
N LEU A 245 18.71 -4.53 14.99
CA LEU A 245 17.69 -4.49 13.93
C LEU A 245 17.83 -3.23 13.06
N ILE A 246 17.63 -3.44 11.76
CA ILE A 246 17.49 -2.36 10.77
C ILE A 246 16.15 -2.56 10.07
N LEU A 247 15.23 -1.61 10.26
CA LEU A 247 13.83 -1.74 9.84
C LEU A 247 13.33 -0.51 9.06
N ASP A 248 12.35 -0.70 8.20
CA ASP A 248 11.66 0.40 7.55
C ASP A 248 10.74 1.16 8.53
N TYR A 249 9.98 0.42 9.34
CA TYR A 249 9.20 0.94 10.46
C TYR A 249 9.07 -0.10 11.57
N LEU A 250 8.74 0.38 12.79
CA LEU A 250 8.48 -0.45 13.95
C LEU A 250 7.23 0.03 14.70
N ASN A 251 6.19 -0.80 14.76
CA ASN A 251 4.99 -0.52 15.55
C ASN A 251 4.84 -1.51 16.71
N LEU A 252 5.05 -0.98 17.93
CA LEU A 252 4.95 -1.68 19.22
C LEU A 252 3.73 -1.25 20.03
N GLU A 253 2.83 -0.45 19.49
CA GLU A 253 1.69 0.12 20.21
C GLU A 253 0.96 -0.92 21.07
N GLY A 254 0.69 -0.57 22.34
CA GLY A 254 -0.05 -1.43 23.27
C GLY A 254 0.63 -2.74 23.62
N THR A 255 1.95 -2.87 23.40
CA THR A 255 2.74 -4.04 23.83
C THR A 255 3.36 -3.80 25.20
N PRO A 256 3.73 -4.87 25.96
CA PRO A 256 4.33 -4.74 27.28
C PRO A 256 5.85 -4.44 27.24
N PHE A 257 6.35 -3.78 26.20
CA PHE A 257 7.74 -3.37 26.12
C PHE A 257 8.10 -2.36 27.21
N ARG A 258 9.26 -2.53 27.83
CA ARG A 258 9.85 -1.61 28.83
C ARG A 258 11.06 -0.86 28.29
N GLN A 259 11.70 -1.39 27.24
CA GLN A 259 12.85 -0.80 26.57
C GLN A 259 12.89 -1.23 25.10
N LEU A 260 13.46 -0.38 24.24
CA LEU A 260 13.76 -0.73 22.86
C LEU A 260 15.00 -1.63 22.78
N PRO A 261 15.16 -2.45 21.74
CA PRO A 261 16.40 -3.19 21.51
C PRO A 261 17.57 -2.24 21.25
N ASN A 262 18.77 -2.66 21.60
CA ASN A 262 19.99 -1.90 21.34
C ASN A 262 20.34 -1.90 19.86
N ASN A 263 21.04 -0.85 19.40
CA ASN A 263 21.47 -0.70 18.01
C ASN A 263 20.29 -0.85 17.02
N LEU A 264 19.19 -0.18 17.29
CA LEU A 264 18.01 -0.19 16.44
C LEU A 264 18.06 0.99 15.48
N MET A 265 18.00 0.69 14.19
CA MET A 265 17.92 1.70 13.12
C MET A 265 16.58 1.55 12.41
N VAL A 266 15.76 2.62 12.36
CA VAL A 266 14.44 2.59 11.73
C VAL A 266 14.32 3.76 10.75
N PHE A 267 14.10 3.45 9.46
CA PHE A 267 14.13 4.45 8.40
C PHE A 267 12.96 5.45 8.43
N SER A 268 11.81 5.03 8.95
CA SER A 268 10.60 5.87 8.93
C SER A 268 10.18 6.30 10.33
N TYR A 269 9.61 5.40 11.11
CA TYR A 269 9.12 5.72 12.46
C TYR A 269 9.16 4.53 13.40
N ILE A 270 9.20 4.85 14.72
CA ILE A 270 8.90 3.92 15.81
C ILE A 270 7.62 4.39 16.50
N ASN A 271 6.63 3.51 16.62
CA ASN A 271 5.43 3.74 17.42
C ASN A 271 5.45 2.83 18.65
N PHE A 272 5.51 3.42 19.85
CA PHE A 272 5.40 2.72 21.13
C PHE A 272 4.38 3.38 22.08
N ILE A 273 3.32 3.98 21.51
CA ILE A 273 2.17 4.47 22.28
C ILE A 273 1.60 3.32 23.12
N ASN A 274 1.18 3.61 24.36
CA ASN A 274 0.62 2.62 25.29
C ASN A 274 1.59 1.44 25.60
N THR A 275 2.88 1.70 25.65
CA THR A 275 3.91 0.78 26.19
C THR A 275 4.45 1.28 27.53
N TYR A 276 5.38 0.56 28.13
CA TYR A 276 6.08 0.97 29.35
C TYR A 276 7.48 1.55 29.07
N ILE A 277 7.77 1.95 27.83
CA ILE A 277 9.04 2.56 27.44
C ILE A 277 9.05 4.01 27.93
N THR A 278 10.09 4.36 28.72
CA THR A 278 10.26 5.70 29.30
C THR A 278 11.54 6.40 28.83
N SER A 279 12.47 5.66 28.21
CA SER A 279 13.74 6.19 27.72
C SER A 279 14.16 5.51 26.42
N LEU A 280 15.03 6.17 25.67
CA LEU A 280 15.61 5.66 24.43
C LEU A 280 17.07 5.28 24.65
N PRO A 281 17.54 4.09 24.20
CA PRO A 281 18.96 3.79 24.14
C PRO A 281 19.70 4.78 23.22
N GLU A 282 20.94 5.14 23.54
CA GLU A 282 21.77 6.10 22.77
C GLU A 282 21.97 5.69 21.30
N ASN A 283 21.99 4.40 21.04
CA ASN A 283 22.24 3.78 19.74
C ASN A 283 20.96 3.43 18.96
N VAL A 284 19.82 4.03 19.33
CA VAL A 284 18.55 3.96 18.60
C VAL A 284 18.38 5.23 17.77
N PHE A 285 18.16 5.07 16.46
CA PHE A 285 17.92 6.17 15.55
C PHE A 285 16.66 5.93 14.67
N THR A 286 15.82 6.94 14.60
CA THR A 286 14.64 7.00 13.71
C THR A 286 14.27 8.46 13.47
N PRO A 287 13.79 8.83 12.29
CA PRO A 287 13.30 10.21 12.03
C PRO A 287 12.15 10.62 12.95
N THR A 288 11.22 9.71 13.21
CA THR A 288 9.98 10.03 13.94
C THR A 288 9.68 8.99 15.02
N ILE A 289 9.19 9.46 16.16
CA ILE A 289 8.71 8.63 17.28
C ILE A 289 7.29 9.03 17.62
N TYR A 290 6.42 8.03 17.76
CA TYR A 290 5.10 8.16 18.36
C TYR A 290 5.13 7.50 19.74
N ALA A 291 4.90 8.30 20.79
CA ALA A 291 4.97 7.87 22.19
C ALA A 291 3.78 8.36 23.00
N GLY A 292 3.31 7.55 23.93
CA GLY A 292 2.29 7.95 24.91
C GLY A 292 2.84 8.67 26.15
N THR A 293 4.16 8.63 26.35
CA THR A 293 4.90 9.23 27.47
C THR A 293 5.81 10.34 26.97
N ILE A 294 6.19 11.24 27.86
CA ILE A 294 7.21 12.25 27.56
C ILE A 294 8.55 11.55 27.37
N ILE A 295 9.21 11.82 26.24
CA ILE A 295 10.56 11.37 25.93
C ILE A 295 11.54 12.47 26.31
N ASN A 296 12.37 12.19 27.30
CA ASN A 296 13.43 13.09 27.72
C ASN A 296 14.75 12.67 27.05
N ASP A 297 14.93 13.05 25.79
CA ASP A 297 16.11 12.73 24.97
C ASP A 297 16.45 13.95 24.11
N ASP A 298 17.63 14.51 24.31
CA ASP A 298 18.09 15.75 23.66
C ASP A 298 18.22 15.65 22.13
N ARG A 299 18.25 14.44 21.59
CA ARG A 299 18.27 14.19 20.13
C ARG A 299 16.93 14.51 19.47
N TYR A 300 15.83 14.50 20.23
CA TYR A 300 14.47 14.63 19.71
C TYR A 300 13.78 15.87 20.26
N GLU A 301 12.91 16.45 19.47
CA GLU A 301 12.00 17.53 19.88
C GLU A 301 10.53 17.05 19.79
N CYS A 302 9.73 17.52 20.72
CA CYS A 302 8.29 17.28 20.73
C CYS A 302 7.60 18.28 19.78
N ILE A 303 7.16 17.80 18.63
CA ILE A 303 6.46 18.63 17.63
C ILE A 303 5.00 18.83 18.03
N THR A 304 4.34 17.75 18.46
CA THR A 304 3.00 17.78 19.05
C THR A 304 2.93 16.72 20.14
N LYS A 305 1.88 16.73 20.96
CA LYS A 305 1.71 15.75 22.04
C LYS A 305 1.87 14.33 21.52
N GLY A 306 2.92 13.67 21.95
CA GLY A 306 3.23 12.28 21.61
C GLY A 306 3.95 12.07 20.27
N VAL A 307 4.34 13.13 19.56
CA VAL A 307 5.11 13.04 18.32
C VAL A 307 6.44 13.74 18.49
N TYR A 308 7.52 12.99 18.27
CA TYR A 308 8.90 13.47 18.44
C TYR A 308 9.66 13.29 17.13
N LYS A 309 10.47 14.29 16.74
CA LYS A 309 11.35 14.24 15.57
C LYS A 309 12.79 14.48 15.95
N LEU A 310 13.74 13.93 15.18
CA LEU A 310 15.16 14.24 15.33
C LEU A 310 15.40 15.74 15.09
N LYS A 311 16.08 16.42 16.04
CA LYS A 311 16.29 17.88 16.02
C LYS A 311 17.27 18.35 14.96
N LYS A 312 18.29 17.54 14.64
CA LYS A 312 19.40 17.94 13.79
C LYS A 312 19.83 16.86 12.84
N GLU A 313 20.55 17.24 11.80
CA GLU A 313 21.17 16.32 10.85
C GLU A 313 22.34 15.55 11.48
N TYR A 314 22.49 14.30 11.05
CA TYR A 314 23.55 13.40 11.45
C TYR A 314 24.21 12.81 10.19
N VAL A 315 25.41 13.32 9.84
CA VAL A 315 26.12 12.92 8.62
C VAL A 315 26.87 11.59 8.79
N HIS A 316 27.16 11.19 10.03
CA HIS A 316 27.93 9.98 10.34
C HIS A 316 27.28 9.21 11.51
N ILE A 317 26.41 8.26 11.20
CA ILE A 317 25.89 7.31 12.16
C ILE A 317 26.47 5.94 11.82
N THR A 318 27.13 5.26 12.77
CA THR A 318 27.68 3.93 12.56
C THR A 318 26.85 2.92 13.37
N HIS A 319 26.24 1.96 12.69
CA HIS A 319 25.56 0.84 13.29
C HIS A 319 26.57 -0.23 13.74
N SER A 320 26.24 -1.03 14.73
CA SER A 320 27.11 -2.10 15.27
C SER A 320 27.53 -3.15 14.23
N SER A 321 26.76 -3.33 13.16
CA SER A 321 27.12 -4.18 12.02
C SER A 321 28.20 -3.58 11.09
N GLY A 322 28.73 -2.39 11.40
CA GLY A 322 29.65 -1.66 10.54
C GLY A 322 28.97 -0.87 9.41
N ARG A 323 27.66 -0.98 9.23
CA ARG A 323 26.91 -0.19 8.24
C ARG A 323 26.87 1.27 8.66
N LYS A 324 26.96 2.17 7.69
CA LYS A 324 26.97 3.63 7.91
C LYS A 324 25.65 4.22 7.45
N PHE A 325 25.19 5.23 8.18
CA PHE A 325 23.95 5.94 7.91
C PHE A 325 24.18 7.45 7.97
N LEU A 326 23.29 8.18 7.35
CA LEU A 326 23.16 9.62 7.46
C LEU A 326 21.68 9.99 7.63
N TYR A 327 21.40 11.03 8.40
CA TYR A 327 20.10 11.65 8.49
C TYR A 327 20.25 13.12 8.09
N VAL A 328 19.82 13.42 6.89
CA VAL A 328 19.90 14.75 6.30
C VAL A 328 18.62 15.01 5.53
N ASP A 329 18.19 16.28 5.49
CA ASP A 329 16.99 16.66 4.77
C ASP A 329 15.73 15.89 5.22
N GLY A 330 15.65 15.54 6.52
CA GLY A 330 14.55 14.75 7.09
C GLY A 330 14.53 13.26 6.68
N ILE A 331 15.55 12.79 5.96
CA ILE A 331 15.61 11.41 5.44
C ILE A 331 16.77 10.64 6.08
N LEU A 332 16.45 9.54 6.76
CA LEU A 332 17.45 8.58 7.22
C LEU A 332 17.81 7.64 6.07
N SER A 333 19.10 7.54 5.77
CA SER A 333 19.62 6.77 4.63
C SER A 333 20.82 5.92 5.03
N GLU A 334 20.88 4.68 4.54
CA GLU A 334 22.09 3.85 4.60
C GLU A 334 23.07 4.30 3.53
N VAL A 335 24.32 4.55 3.90
CA VAL A 335 25.39 4.92 2.95
C VAL A 335 26.03 3.66 2.39
N ILE A 336 25.83 3.42 1.09
CA ILE A 336 26.43 2.29 0.38
C ILE A 336 27.82 2.66 -0.14
N LYS A 337 27.98 3.91 -0.63
CA LYS A 337 29.23 4.42 -1.19
C LYS A 337 29.25 5.94 -1.12
N LYS A 338 30.45 6.53 -0.94
CA LYS A 338 30.69 7.98 -1.01
C LYS A 338 31.77 8.29 -2.05
N ARG A 339 31.57 9.34 -2.85
CA ARG A 339 32.57 9.91 -3.76
C ARG A 339 32.47 11.45 -3.72
N GLY A 340 33.42 12.08 -3.04
CA GLY A 340 33.33 13.53 -2.79
C GLY A 340 32.03 13.89 -2.08
N ASN A 341 31.27 14.79 -2.66
CA ASN A 341 29.98 15.27 -2.13
C ASN A 341 28.79 14.42 -2.58
N VAL A 342 29.00 13.28 -3.26
CA VAL A 342 27.98 12.38 -3.75
C VAL A 342 27.95 11.11 -2.90
N TYR A 343 26.79 10.82 -2.33
CA TYR A 343 26.50 9.63 -1.55
C TYR A 343 25.52 8.74 -2.33
N HIS A 344 25.90 7.47 -2.54
CA HIS A 344 25.00 6.44 -3.00
C HIS A 344 24.31 5.89 -1.75
N VAL A 345 23.00 6.00 -1.68
CA VAL A 345 22.24 5.71 -0.46
C VAL A 345 21.08 4.78 -0.70
N ARG A 346 20.58 4.19 0.37
CA ARG A 346 19.35 3.41 0.40
C ARG A 346 18.47 3.97 1.53
N ASN A 347 17.25 4.37 1.18
CA ASN A 347 16.34 5.07 2.10
C ASN A 347 15.38 4.11 2.80
N ARG A 348 15.35 2.84 2.41
CA ARG A 348 14.61 1.75 3.06
C ARG A 348 15.36 0.44 2.89
N VAL A 349 15.01 -0.56 3.70
CA VAL A 349 15.54 -1.92 3.53
C VAL A 349 15.12 -2.47 2.17
N ASN A 350 16.05 -3.05 1.43
CA ASN A 350 15.83 -3.64 0.09
C ASN A 350 15.37 -2.69 -1.03
N GLU A 351 15.41 -1.36 -0.83
CA GLU A 351 15.20 -0.41 -1.93
C GLU A 351 16.40 -0.36 -2.90
N PRO A 352 16.17 0.04 -4.16
CA PRO A 352 17.24 0.39 -5.08
C PRO A 352 18.13 1.52 -4.53
N ILE A 353 19.37 1.57 -5.00
CA ILE A 353 20.29 2.66 -4.66
C ILE A 353 19.77 3.96 -5.28
N SER A 354 19.74 5.00 -4.46
CA SER A 354 19.46 6.39 -4.80
C SER A 354 20.66 7.28 -4.44
N TYR A 355 20.51 8.59 -4.52
CA TYR A 355 21.58 9.54 -4.32
C TYR A 355 21.19 10.58 -3.27
N ALA A 356 22.14 10.88 -2.37
CA ALA A 356 22.13 12.10 -1.57
C ALA A 356 23.37 12.91 -1.93
N ILE A 357 23.24 14.21 -2.13
CA ILE A 357 24.36 15.09 -2.48
C ILE A 357 24.36 16.32 -1.60
N THR A 358 25.52 16.92 -1.42
CA THR A 358 25.71 18.17 -0.67
C THR A 358 26.60 19.15 -1.43
N ASP A 359 26.42 20.44 -1.17
CA ASP A 359 27.36 21.49 -1.62
C ASP A 359 28.58 21.63 -0.69
N GLY A 360 28.56 20.97 0.48
CA GLY A 360 29.58 21.12 1.53
C GLY A 360 29.25 22.21 2.56
N GLU A 361 28.19 23.01 2.36
CA GLU A 361 27.74 24.10 3.22
C GLU A 361 26.40 23.79 3.91
N ASN A 362 26.20 22.51 4.28
CA ASN A 362 24.99 21.99 4.90
C ASN A 362 23.72 21.96 4.03
N ASN A 363 23.79 22.25 2.73
CA ASN A 363 22.66 21.99 1.84
C ASN A 363 22.73 20.56 1.33
N TRP A 364 21.62 19.84 1.46
CA TRP A 364 21.49 18.46 1.03
C TRP A 364 20.28 18.28 0.11
N ALA A 365 20.39 17.38 -0.83
CA ALA A 365 19.26 16.95 -1.66
C ALA A 365 19.34 15.48 -1.98
N HIS A 366 18.17 14.86 -2.14
CA HIS A 366 18.01 13.45 -2.51
C HIS A 366 17.40 13.33 -3.91
N GLY A 367 17.73 12.22 -4.62
CA GLY A 367 17.14 11.91 -5.92
C GLY A 367 17.25 10.42 -6.23
N ARG A 368 16.33 9.88 -7.01
CA ARG A 368 16.42 8.51 -7.52
C ARG A 368 17.58 8.35 -8.50
N THR A 369 17.91 9.43 -9.20
CA THR A 369 19.07 9.54 -10.09
C THR A 369 19.99 10.66 -9.61
N LEU A 370 21.27 10.61 -10.01
CA LEU A 370 22.22 11.68 -9.70
C LEU A 370 21.78 13.02 -10.33
N LYS A 371 21.15 12.99 -11.49
CA LYS A 371 20.62 14.18 -12.17
C LYS A 371 19.53 14.84 -11.32
N GLU A 372 18.53 14.07 -10.86
CA GLU A 372 17.47 14.57 -9.98
C GLU A 372 18.03 15.17 -8.68
N ALA A 373 18.99 14.49 -8.03
CA ALA A 373 19.60 15.02 -6.81
C ALA A 373 20.32 16.36 -7.06
N LYS A 374 21.04 16.50 -8.20
CA LYS A 374 21.70 17.76 -8.58
C LYS A 374 20.71 18.88 -8.87
N GLU A 375 19.65 18.61 -9.60
CA GLU A 375 18.58 19.57 -9.88
C GLU A 375 17.91 20.05 -8.59
N ASP A 376 17.62 19.15 -7.64
CA ASP A 376 17.04 19.49 -6.36
C ASP A 376 18.03 20.30 -5.47
N LEU A 377 19.31 19.99 -5.50
CA LEU A 377 20.31 20.78 -4.77
C LEU A 377 20.42 22.20 -5.34
N LEU A 378 20.48 22.33 -6.68
CA LEU A 378 20.46 23.63 -7.34
C LEU A 378 19.19 24.42 -7.01
N PHE A 379 18.04 23.77 -6.98
CA PHE A 379 16.78 24.41 -6.57
C PHE A 379 16.86 24.94 -5.12
N LYS A 380 17.51 24.24 -4.20
CA LYS A 380 17.66 24.67 -2.81
C LYS A 380 18.60 25.85 -2.64
N ILE A 381 19.74 25.86 -3.34
CA ILE A 381 20.77 26.89 -3.20
C ILE A 381 20.51 28.10 -4.08
N SER A 382 19.62 28.01 -5.09
CA SER A 382 19.23 29.17 -5.90
C SER A 382 18.35 30.15 -5.11
N SER A 383 18.43 31.42 -5.42
CA SER A 383 17.54 32.44 -4.86
C SER A 383 16.10 32.17 -5.33
N ARG A 384 15.25 31.67 -4.43
CA ARG A 384 13.84 31.37 -4.72
C ARG A 384 13.03 32.65 -4.58
N SER A 385 12.24 33.00 -5.60
CA SER A 385 11.34 34.14 -5.51
C SER A 385 10.12 33.77 -4.64
N LEU A 386 10.07 34.37 -3.45
CA LEU A 386 8.93 34.26 -2.54
C LEU A 386 7.81 35.25 -2.90
N SER A 387 8.08 36.18 -3.82
CA SER A 387 7.16 37.28 -4.20
C SER A 387 5.85 36.78 -4.78
N GLU A 388 5.86 35.63 -5.48
CA GLU A 388 4.68 35.04 -6.08
C GLU A 388 3.64 34.62 -5.02
N TYR A 389 4.10 34.19 -3.83
CA TYR A 389 3.25 33.76 -2.73
C TYR A 389 3.05 34.83 -1.65
N ALA A 390 3.69 36.01 -1.85
CA ALA A 390 3.71 37.07 -0.84
C ALA A 390 2.33 37.67 -0.54
N ASN A 391 1.39 37.63 -1.48
CA ASN A 391 0.05 38.22 -1.36
C ASN A 391 -1.04 37.19 -1.03
N LEU A 392 -0.70 35.89 -0.91
CA LEU A 392 -1.69 34.86 -0.56
C LEU A 392 -2.09 34.97 0.91
N THR A 393 -3.37 34.74 1.16
CA THR A 393 -4.00 34.68 2.49
C THR A 393 -4.28 33.20 2.88
N LEU A 394 -4.72 32.97 4.11
CA LEU A 394 -5.02 31.62 4.61
C LEU A 394 -6.17 30.92 3.85
N ASP A 395 -7.09 31.70 3.26
CA ASP A 395 -8.26 31.20 2.57
C ASP A 395 -8.07 31.03 1.06
N ASP A 396 -6.92 31.51 0.51
CA ASP A 396 -6.61 31.36 -0.90
C ASP A 396 -6.39 29.88 -1.25
N LYS A 397 -6.88 29.49 -2.43
CA LYS A 397 -6.84 28.12 -2.92
C LYS A 397 -5.77 27.93 -3.98
N LEU A 398 -5.04 26.86 -3.84
CA LEU A 398 -4.04 26.38 -4.80
C LEU A 398 -4.46 25.01 -5.33
N THR A 399 -4.20 24.74 -6.59
CA THR A 399 -4.31 23.37 -7.14
C THR A 399 -3.34 22.44 -6.42
N TYR A 400 -3.51 21.14 -6.57
CA TYR A 400 -2.62 20.15 -5.96
C TYR A 400 -1.14 20.38 -6.32
N GLU A 401 -0.85 20.65 -7.59
CA GLU A 401 0.50 20.92 -8.10
C GLU A 401 1.06 22.26 -7.58
N GLU A 402 0.24 23.30 -7.56
CA GLU A 402 0.63 24.62 -7.02
C GLU A 402 0.87 24.56 -5.51
N ALA A 403 0.08 23.80 -4.77
CA ALA A 403 0.28 23.58 -3.33
C ALA A 403 1.64 22.92 -3.04
N ILE A 404 2.02 21.92 -3.82
CA ILE A 404 3.34 21.27 -3.73
C ILE A 404 4.45 22.28 -4.08
N ALA A 405 4.31 23.05 -5.15
CA ALA A 405 5.30 24.04 -5.57
C ALA A 405 5.47 25.15 -4.51
N CYS A 406 4.36 25.69 -4.00
CA CYS A 406 4.33 26.71 -2.95
C CYS A 406 5.07 26.23 -1.70
N TYR A 407 4.73 25.03 -1.19
CA TYR A 407 5.40 24.45 -0.04
C TYR A 407 6.91 24.27 -0.26
N ARG A 408 7.31 23.71 -1.39
CA ARG A 408 8.73 23.49 -1.71
C ARG A 408 9.52 24.80 -1.85
N ILE A 409 8.93 25.81 -2.45
CA ILE A 409 9.58 27.13 -2.64
C ILE A 409 9.79 27.83 -1.28
N ILE A 410 8.80 27.81 -0.41
CA ILE A 410 8.89 28.45 0.91
C ILE A 410 9.83 27.68 1.84
N THR A 411 9.70 26.37 1.92
CA THR A 411 10.41 25.54 2.91
C THR A 411 11.78 25.04 2.45
N GLY A 412 12.04 25.01 1.14
CA GLY A 412 13.21 24.33 0.57
C GLY A 412 13.13 22.83 0.58
N ALA A 413 11.94 22.24 0.77
CA ALA A 413 11.77 20.80 0.76
C ALA A 413 12.26 20.17 -0.55
N CYS A 414 13.06 19.09 -0.46
CA CYS A 414 13.53 18.39 -1.64
C CYS A 414 12.39 17.56 -2.28
N ARG A 415 12.53 17.27 -3.57
CA ARG A 415 11.55 16.47 -4.31
C ARG A 415 11.34 15.10 -3.67
N ALA A 416 12.41 14.42 -3.25
CA ALA A 416 12.33 13.10 -2.66
C ALA A 416 11.59 13.11 -1.32
N GLY A 417 11.87 14.08 -0.44
CA GLY A 417 11.16 14.27 0.82
C GLY A 417 9.68 14.60 0.61
N THR A 418 9.39 15.48 -0.35
CA THR A 418 8.00 15.82 -0.71
C THR A 418 7.23 14.60 -1.23
N LEU A 419 7.80 13.80 -2.13
CA LEU A 419 7.16 12.58 -2.63
C LEU A 419 6.89 11.58 -1.49
N ARG A 420 7.84 11.40 -0.58
CA ARG A 420 7.68 10.55 0.58
C ARG A 420 6.51 10.99 1.47
N PHE A 421 6.43 12.30 1.77
CA PHE A 421 5.31 12.89 2.51
C PHE A 421 3.97 12.58 1.83
N LEU A 422 3.87 12.80 0.51
CA LEU A 422 2.65 12.54 -0.26
C LEU A 422 2.26 11.05 -0.26
N GLU A 423 3.23 10.13 -0.28
CA GLU A 423 3.00 8.68 -0.16
C GLU A 423 2.50 8.30 1.24
N GLU A 424 3.16 8.77 2.29
CA GLU A 424 2.82 8.47 3.70
C GLU A 424 1.43 8.97 4.08
N HIS A 425 1.01 10.13 3.54
CA HIS A 425 -0.32 10.70 3.75
C HIS A 425 -1.35 10.26 2.71
N ASN A 426 -0.99 9.30 1.83
CA ASN A 426 -1.85 8.78 0.75
C ASN A 426 -2.38 9.85 -0.22
N LEU A 427 -1.69 10.98 -0.34
CA LEU A 427 -2.07 12.12 -1.17
C LEU A 427 -1.79 11.90 -2.67
N ILE A 428 -0.92 10.96 -3.03
CA ILE A 428 -0.70 10.59 -4.44
C ILE A 428 -1.96 9.97 -5.06
N LYS A 429 -2.70 9.17 -4.28
CA LYS A 429 -3.90 8.44 -4.77
C LYS A 429 -5.22 9.11 -4.41
N LYS A 430 -5.25 9.91 -3.34
CA LYS A 430 -6.46 10.48 -2.76
C LYS A 430 -6.23 11.94 -2.38
N HIS A 431 -5.85 12.79 -3.34
CA HIS A 431 -5.75 14.23 -3.13
C HIS A 431 -7.05 14.95 -3.51
N LYS A 432 -7.27 16.12 -2.95
CA LYS A 432 -8.29 17.08 -3.38
C LYS A 432 -7.82 17.76 -4.68
N LYS A 433 -8.76 18.31 -5.45
CA LYS A 433 -8.43 19.14 -6.62
C LYS A 433 -7.73 20.44 -6.23
N GLU A 434 -8.14 21.03 -5.11
CA GLU A 434 -7.63 22.29 -4.57
C GLU A 434 -7.47 22.20 -3.04
N TYR A 435 -6.51 22.97 -2.50
CA TYR A 435 -6.24 23.12 -1.07
C TYR A 435 -6.15 24.59 -0.71
N THR A 436 -6.72 25.02 0.43
CA THR A 436 -6.45 26.34 1.00
C THR A 436 -5.07 26.36 1.65
N ILE A 437 -4.47 27.54 1.78
CA ILE A 437 -3.19 27.71 2.52
C ILE A 437 -3.32 27.16 3.94
N LYS A 438 -4.45 27.43 4.61
CA LYS A 438 -4.76 26.89 5.94
C LYS A 438 -4.76 25.35 5.98
N GLU A 439 -5.32 24.68 4.98
CA GLU A 439 -5.29 23.22 4.86
C GLU A 439 -3.88 22.69 4.63
N ILE A 440 -3.06 23.38 3.82
CA ILE A 440 -1.67 22.99 3.59
C ILE A 440 -0.87 23.11 4.89
N ILE A 441 -1.04 24.20 5.64
CA ILE A 441 -0.43 24.38 6.96
C ILE A 441 -0.79 23.23 7.89
N GLU A 442 -2.08 22.89 7.99
CA GLU A 442 -2.54 21.82 8.88
C GLU A 442 -1.97 20.45 8.49
N LEU A 443 -1.86 20.16 7.19
CA LEU A 443 -1.26 18.93 6.68
C LEU A 443 0.25 18.85 6.95
N THR A 444 0.95 19.97 6.89
CA THR A 444 2.42 20.00 6.88
C THR A 444 3.06 20.50 8.17
N LYS A 445 2.29 20.96 9.15
CA LYS A 445 2.78 21.59 10.41
C LYS A 445 3.78 20.73 11.19
N ASN A 446 3.73 19.40 11.04
CA ASN A 446 4.60 18.45 11.72
C ASN A 446 5.68 17.87 10.78
N ASP A 447 5.82 18.40 9.56
CA ASP A 447 6.75 17.92 8.56
C ASP A 447 7.93 18.87 8.32
N TYR A 448 8.80 18.53 7.36
CA TYR A 448 10.02 19.26 7.09
C TYR A 448 9.76 20.76 6.89
N ASN A 449 10.30 21.62 7.80
CA ASN A 449 10.10 23.07 7.79
C ASN A 449 8.62 23.52 7.70
N GLY A 450 7.70 22.75 8.27
CA GLY A 450 6.28 23.12 8.34
C GLY A 450 6.02 24.36 9.16
N ASP A 451 6.84 24.61 10.18
CA ASP A 451 6.87 25.85 10.97
C ASP A 451 7.31 27.05 10.10
N VAL A 452 8.29 26.90 9.22
CA VAL A 452 8.72 27.93 8.25
C VAL A 452 7.57 28.28 7.32
N PHE A 453 6.86 27.26 6.79
CA PHE A 453 5.69 27.47 5.94
C PHE A 453 4.57 28.20 6.69
N MET A 454 4.22 27.74 7.88
CA MET A 454 3.20 28.35 8.71
C MET A 454 3.56 29.82 9.06
N ASN A 455 4.81 30.09 9.46
CA ASN A 455 5.26 31.44 9.85
C ASN A 455 5.30 32.41 8.66
N PHE A 456 5.52 31.91 7.43
CA PHE A 456 5.45 32.73 6.23
C PHE A 456 4.07 33.38 6.02
N PHE A 457 3.00 32.69 6.44
CA PHE A 457 1.62 33.19 6.31
C PHE A 457 1.06 33.81 7.61
N LYS A 458 1.56 33.44 8.79
CA LYS A 458 1.09 33.98 10.09
C LYS A 458 1.31 35.46 10.28
N ASN A 459 2.37 36.04 9.69
CA ASN A 459 2.72 37.46 9.83
C ASN A 459 1.95 38.37 8.85
N LYS A 460 0.82 37.86 8.31
CA LYS A 460 0.02 38.55 7.27
C LYS A 460 -1.45 38.74 7.65
N GLU A 461 -1.80 38.45 8.93
CA GLU A 461 -3.08 38.83 9.53
C GLU A 461 -3.10 40.26 10.00
#